data_b9079861dee4caec8cdea373ff9cdd4c
#
_entry.id   b9079861dee4caec8cdea373ff9cdd4c
#
_cell.length_a   1.000
_cell.length_b   1.000
_cell.length_c   1.000
_cell.angle_alpha   90.00
_cell.angle_beta   90.00
_cell.angle_gamma   90.00
#
_symmetry.space_group_name_H-M   'P 1'
#
loop_
_entity.id
_entity.type
_entity.pdbx_description
1 polymer ?
#
loop_
_entity_poly.entity_id
_entity_poly.type
_entity_poly.pdbx_seq_one_letter_code
_entity_poly.pdbx_strand_id
1 'polypeptide(L)'
;MSKNIYVKETYEWIRVGNGENELTEIEYEKLLKYLEKNNDVLKSNIIDIKYKKLRFINYVGIICFENVILEILPKLSLSDNLVKDREILLQMLSICNKIPITMNEKIRLSLKNYNLLNFFVMYFIESMQTQMKKGIYFEYINKIENLNVMRGKILLSTYAKEKGISPMKIRCKYDEYSENNFLNQVLKKACISILCRINDNSIQGKIKKILSYFQNVDLIYIDRKKLLDYKFYKNNDRFKDCYLLARLLLLNLSMDNSQNNQEAFSILFEINTLYEEYIGILIKSIWDNSFRETYIQDKSKFLLKNEQTGKKNFNLRPDIVLYDLKNEYEIIIDTKWKAIEVDSNVFYRSSDIYQMYAYITAYENAKRCILLYPCIQKDKNYSSWKLSESFKGKFIDCLLYTSPSPRDRG
;
A
#
# COMPACT_ATOMS: atom_id res chain seq x y z
N MET A 1 10.01 5.33 26.50
CA MET A 1 10.09 6.01 25.20
C MET A 1 10.21 4.93 24.13
N SER A 2 9.51 5.07 23.01
CA SER A 2 9.68 4.14 21.88
C SER A 2 11.03 4.39 21.19
N LYS A 3 11.74 3.34 20.86
CA LYS A 3 13.00 3.36 20.12
C LYS A 3 12.65 3.41 18.62
N ASN A 4 13.17 4.41 17.90
CA ASN A 4 12.97 4.53 16.47
C ASN A 4 14.24 4.10 15.74
N ILE A 5 14.13 3.15 14.83
CA ILE A 5 15.22 2.65 13.99
C ILE A 5 14.86 2.93 12.54
N TYR A 6 15.79 3.46 11.79
CA TYR A 6 15.63 3.81 10.38
C TYR A 6 16.63 3.04 9.54
N VAL A 7 16.16 2.38 8.49
CA VAL A 7 17.04 1.65 7.58
C VAL A 7 16.59 1.83 6.14
N LYS A 8 17.55 1.88 5.22
CA LYS A 8 17.30 1.87 3.78
C LYS A 8 17.26 0.42 3.28
N GLU A 9 16.17 0.07 2.60
CA GLU A 9 16.01 -1.29 2.07
C GLU A 9 17.19 -1.67 1.16
N THR A 10 17.60 -2.94 1.22
CA THR A 10 18.71 -3.56 0.45
C THR A 10 20.10 -3.07 0.83
N TYR A 11 20.31 -1.84 1.27
CA TYR A 11 21.64 -1.28 1.56
C TYR A 11 22.05 -1.40 3.03
N GLU A 12 21.15 -1.08 3.95
CA GLU A 12 21.51 -0.98 5.35
C GLU A 12 21.18 -2.25 6.13
N TRP A 13 22.13 -2.63 6.99
CA TRP A 13 22.01 -3.76 7.88
C TRP A 13 21.60 -3.29 9.28
N ILE A 14 20.53 -3.86 9.80
CA ILE A 14 20.18 -3.76 11.21
C ILE A 14 21.09 -4.73 11.96
N ARG A 15 21.87 -4.22 12.89
CA ARG A 15 22.81 -5.01 13.70
C ARG A 15 22.26 -5.28 15.09
N VAL A 16 22.74 -6.34 15.70
CA VAL A 16 22.50 -6.62 17.11
C VAL A 16 23.58 -5.91 17.93
N GLY A 17 23.14 -5.03 18.84
CA GLY A 17 24.02 -4.23 19.69
C GLY A 17 23.23 -3.28 20.60
N ASN A 18 23.93 -2.32 21.19
CA ASN A 18 23.35 -1.34 22.12
C ASN A 18 23.36 0.10 21.55
N GLY A 19 23.63 0.28 20.27
CA GLY A 19 23.62 1.57 19.60
C GLY A 19 22.19 2.07 19.35
N GLU A 20 22.06 3.36 18.98
CA GLU A 20 20.76 4.00 18.73
C GLU A 20 19.98 3.33 17.59
N ASN A 21 20.67 2.87 16.53
CA ASN A 21 20.09 2.19 15.36
C ASN A 21 20.33 0.67 15.36
N GLU A 22 20.58 0.07 16.53
CA GLU A 22 20.83 -1.35 16.68
C GLU A 22 19.72 -2.00 17.50
N LEU A 23 19.46 -3.28 17.29
CA LEU A 23 18.52 -4.07 18.09
C LEU A 23 19.27 -4.79 19.21
N THR A 24 18.71 -4.86 20.40
CA THR A 24 19.16 -5.80 21.42
C THR A 24 18.93 -7.24 20.95
N GLU A 25 19.59 -8.23 21.55
CA GLU A 25 19.39 -9.64 21.21
C GLU A 25 17.92 -10.06 21.35
N ILE A 26 17.25 -9.60 22.40
CA ILE A 26 15.83 -9.90 22.66
C ILE A 26 14.93 -9.29 21.58
N GLU A 27 15.17 -8.03 21.21
CA GLU A 27 14.40 -7.34 20.14
C GLU A 27 14.61 -8.02 18.79
N TYR A 28 15.84 -8.46 18.50
CA TYR A 28 16.19 -9.15 17.27
C TYR A 28 15.49 -10.52 17.15
N GLU A 29 15.51 -11.33 18.22
CA GLU A 29 14.80 -12.62 18.24
C GLU A 29 13.30 -12.46 18.06
N LYS A 30 12.70 -11.44 18.68
CA LYS A 30 11.27 -11.15 18.53
C LYS A 30 10.91 -10.72 17.12
N LEU A 31 11.75 -9.88 16.50
CA LEU A 31 11.57 -9.49 15.10
C LEU A 31 11.63 -10.72 14.18
N LEU A 32 12.60 -11.61 14.38
CA LEU A 32 12.71 -12.85 13.59
C LEU A 32 11.47 -13.73 13.74
N LYS A 33 11.03 -14.01 14.97
CA LYS A 33 9.80 -14.79 15.23
C LYS A 33 8.56 -14.17 14.57
N TYR A 34 8.45 -12.84 14.60
CA TYR A 34 7.38 -12.15 13.94
C TYR A 34 7.42 -12.34 12.41
N LEU A 35 8.59 -12.20 11.80
CA LEU A 35 8.76 -12.36 10.36
C LEU A 35 8.53 -13.82 9.91
N GLU A 36 8.98 -14.81 10.69
CA GLU A 36 8.72 -16.23 10.44
C GLU A 36 7.23 -16.57 10.51
N LYS A 37 6.53 -16.09 11.54
CA LYS A 37 5.10 -16.33 11.72
C LYS A 37 4.25 -15.74 10.58
N ASN A 38 4.70 -14.66 9.97
CA ASN A 38 4.01 -13.96 8.88
C ASN A 38 4.57 -14.30 7.48
N ASN A 39 5.39 -15.33 7.36
CA ASN A 39 6.07 -15.69 6.11
C ASN A 39 5.10 -16.05 4.97
N ASP A 40 3.89 -16.55 5.29
CA ASP A 40 2.84 -16.84 4.30
C ASP A 40 2.24 -15.56 3.67
N VAL A 41 2.29 -14.44 4.39
CA VAL A 41 1.78 -13.14 3.93
C VAL A 41 2.89 -12.32 3.28
N LEU A 42 4.08 -12.47 3.80
CA LEU A 42 5.32 -11.87 3.35
C LEU A 42 5.96 -12.88 2.37
N LYS A 43 6.06 -12.56 1.10
CA LYS A 43 6.68 -13.45 0.09
C LYS A 43 8.10 -13.89 0.54
N SER A 44 8.50 -15.10 0.22
CA SER A 44 9.86 -15.58 0.44
C SER A 44 10.90 -14.58 -0.11
N ASN A 45 11.96 -14.28 0.64
CA ASN A 45 13.07 -13.36 0.34
C ASN A 45 12.86 -11.87 0.71
N ILE A 46 12.07 -11.57 1.75
CA ILE A 46 11.95 -10.20 2.29
C ILE A 46 13.20 -9.77 3.04
N ILE A 47 13.88 -10.71 3.66
CA ILE A 47 15.04 -10.47 4.50
C ILE A 47 16.24 -11.27 4.05
N ASP A 48 17.42 -10.67 4.19
CA ASP A 48 18.71 -11.32 4.12
C ASP A 48 19.28 -11.36 5.56
N ILE A 49 19.57 -12.56 6.06
CA ILE A 49 20.04 -12.77 7.42
C ILE A 49 21.49 -13.20 7.39
N LYS A 50 22.33 -12.53 8.16
CA LYS A 50 23.70 -12.94 8.47
C LYS A 50 23.90 -12.95 9.98
N TYR A 51 25.05 -13.47 10.43
CA TYR A 51 25.36 -13.52 11.85
C TYR A 51 25.18 -12.16 12.53
N LYS A 52 24.26 -12.10 13.50
CA LYS A 52 23.89 -10.90 14.29
C LYS A 52 23.51 -9.65 13.47
N LYS A 53 22.98 -9.84 12.26
CA LYS A 53 22.45 -8.75 11.45
C LYS A 53 21.43 -9.23 10.41
N LEU A 54 20.47 -8.37 10.10
CA LEU A 54 19.49 -8.59 9.03
C LEU A 54 19.32 -7.32 8.20
N ARG A 55 18.85 -7.48 6.96
CA ARG A 55 18.41 -6.37 6.12
C ARG A 55 17.15 -6.74 5.37
N PHE A 56 16.35 -5.75 5.08
CA PHE A 56 15.14 -5.92 4.27
C PHE A 56 15.46 -5.77 2.79
N ILE A 57 14.83 -6.60 1.95
CA ILE A 57 15.02 -6.62 0.50
C ILE A 57 13.68 -6.35 -0.17
N ASN A 58 13.62 -5.32 -1.03
CA ASN A 58 12.45 -4.98 -1.84
C ASN A 58 11.17 -4.64 -1.05
N TYR A 59 11.25 -4.38 0.24
CA TYR A 59 10.11 -3.98 1.07
C TYR A 59 10.39 -2.69 1.81
N VAL A 60 9.39 -1.81 1.82
CA VAL A 60 9.40 -0.51 2.51
C VAL A 60 8.18 -0.36 3.39
N GLY A 61 8.28 0.46 4.42
CA GLY A 61 7.16 0.70 5.33
C GLY A 61 7.59 0.71 6.78
N ILE A 62 6.78 0.07 7.66
CA ILE A 62 6.96 0.14 9.11
C ILE A 62 6.74 -1.25 9.71
N ILE A 63 7.58 -1.59 10.68
CA ILE A 63 7.34 -2.71 11.60
C ILE A 63 7.41 -2.16 13.02
N CYS A 64 6.39 -2.45 13.83
CA CYS A 64 6.35 -2.07 15.23
C CYS A 64 6.25 -3.32 16.10
N PHE A 65 7.11 -3.43 17.06
CA PHE A 65 7.11 -4.51 18.05
C PHE A 65 7.60 -3.98 19.38
N GLU A 66 6.91 -4.32 20.46
CA GLU A 66 7.16 -3.77 21.80
C GLU A 66 7.27 -2.23 21.79
N ASN A 67 8.44 -1.73 22.13
CA ASN A 67 8.77 -0.30 22.15
C ASN A 67 9.63 0.13 20.95
N VAL A 68 9.80 -0.74 19.94
CA VAL A 68 10.58 -0.46 18.73
C VAL A 68 9.68 -0.12 17.56
N ILE A 69 9.97 0.98 16.91
CA ILE A 69 9.40 1.39 15.62
C ILE A 69 10.52 1.33 14.60
N LEU A 70 10.45 0.37 13.70
CA LEU A 70 11.40 0.18 12.61
C LEU A 70 10.81 0.72 11.32
N GLU A 71 11.40 1.78 10.78
CA GLU A 71 11.07 2.32 9.46
C GLU A 71 12.03 1.79 8.41
N ILE A 72 11.47 1.20 7.38
CA ILE A 72 12.20 0.72 6.21
C ILE A 72 11.88 1.68 5.07
N LEU A 73 12.88 2.45 4.66
CA LEU A 73 12.74 3.51 3.68
C LEU A 73 13.33 3.13 2.33
N PRO A 74 12.88 3.77 1.23
CA PRO A 74 13.42 3.53 -0.10
C PRO A 74 14.92 3.83 -0.15
N LYS A 75 15.69 3.00 -0.86
CA LYS A 75 17.15 3.14 -1.02
C LYS A 75 17.61 4.34 -1.84
N LEU A 76 16.71 5.03 -2.51
CA LEU A 76 17.03 5.96 -3.60
C LEU A 76 17.28 7.39 -3.20
N SER A 77 17.40 7.73 -1.92
CA SER A 77 17.93 9.03 -1.59
C SER A 77 19.44 8.93 -1.36
N LEU A 78 20.22 9.55 -2.21
CA LEU A 78 21.64 9.81 -1.97
C LEU A 78 21.84 10.93 -0.93
N SER A 79 20.79 11.61 -0.54
CA SER A 79 20.84 12.54 0.58
C SER A 79 20.49 11.76 1.85
N ASP A 80 21.30 11.82 2.89
CA ASP A 80 20.98 11.30 4.24
C ASP A 80 19.80 12.07 4.89
N ASN A 81 18.78 12.32 4.09
CA ASN A 81 17.61 13.10 4.49
C ASN A 81 16.38 12.21 4.59
N LEU A 82 16.16 11.68 5.79
CA LEU A 82 14.99 10.84 6.14
C LEU A 82 13.65 11.45 5.73
N VAL A 83 13.53 12.78 5.75
CA VAL A 83 12.29 13.48 5.36
C VAL A 83 12.01 13.31 3.88
N LYS A 84 13.03 13.42 3.03
CA LYS A 84 12.89 13.20 1.59
C LYS A 84 12.52 11.74 1.26
N ASP A 85 13.10 10.78 1.98
CA ASP A 85 12.80 9.36 1.78
C ASP A 85 11.36 9.04 2.12
N ARG A 86 10.86 9.57 3.25
CA ARG A 86 9.44 9.48 3.62
C ARG A 86 8.54 10.17 2.60
N GLU A 87 8.93 11.34 2.11
CA GLU A 87 8.18 12.09 1.10
C GLU A 87 8.03 11.30 -0.19
N ILE A 88 9.10 10.71 -0.70
CA ILE A 88 9.08 9.86 -1.90
C ILE A 88 8.16 8.67 -1.70
N LEU A 89 8.27 7.96 -0.58
CA LEU A 89 7.41 6.80 -0.28
C LEU A 89 5.95 7.20 -0.23
N LEU A 90 5.60 8.25 0.51
CA LEU A 90 4.22 8.71 0.63
C LEU A 90 3.65 9.23 -0.69
N GLN A 91 4.47 9.85 -1.54
CA GLN A 91 4.06 10.27 -2.88
C GLN A 91 3.72 9.07 -3.76
N MET A 92 4.56 8.03 -3.77
CA MET A 92 4.26 6.80 -4.50
C MET A 92 2.98 6.14 -3.98
N LEU A 93 2.82 5.99 -2.66
CA LEU A 93 1.65 5.39 -2.04
C LEU A 93 0.36 6.19 -2.34
N SER A 94 0.45 7.51 -2.35
CA SER A 94 -0.66 8.42 -2.68
C SER A 94 -1.11 8.25 -4.13
N ILE A 95 -0.18 8.35 -5.08
CA ILE A 95 -0.48 8.24 -6.52
C ILE A 95 -1.01 6.84 -6.87
N CYS A 96 -0.49 5.79 -6.24
CA CYS A 96 -0.99 4.43 -6.39
C CYS A 96 -2.29 4.14 -5.62
N ASN A 97 -2.92 5.15 -5.00
CA ASN A 97 -4.13 5.01 -4.19
C ASN A 97 -4.02 3.93 -3.07
N LYS A 98 -2.82 3.65 -2.58
CA LYS A 98 -2.62 2.77 -1.42
C LYS A 98 -3.00 3.45 -0.11
N ILE A 99 -2.88 4.77 -0.08
CA ILE A 99 -3.26 5.65 1.03
C ILE A 99 -4.10 6.82 0.49
N PRO A 100 -5.13 7.28 1.22
CA PRO A 100 -5.98 8.39 0.81
C PRO A 100 -5.37 9.74 1.22
N ILE A 101 -4.13 10.00 0.83
CA ILE A 101 -3.39 11.19 1.23
C ILE A 101 -2.99 11.96 -0.03
N THR A 102 -3.39 13.22 -0.12
CA THR A 102 -2.91 14.13 -1.17
C THR A 102 -1.74 14.93 -0.64
N MET A 103 -0.56 14.75 -1.25
CA MET A 103 0.66 15.44 -0.82
C MET A 103 0.52 16.96 -0.99
N ASN A 104 0.68 17.69 0.11
CA ASN A 104 0.70 19.14 0.15
C ASN A 104 1.81 19.65 1.09
N GLU A 105 1.99 20.96 1.15
CA GLU A 105 3.06 21.57 1.94
C GLU A 105 2.92 21.33 3.45
N LYS A 106 1.69 21.34 3.97
CA LYS A 106 1.40 21.02 5.38
C LYS A 106 1.83 19.59 5.74
N ILE A 107 1.57 18.63 4.86
CA ILE A 107 1.95 17.23 5.03
C ILE A 107 3.46 17.09 5.03
N ARG A 108 4.17 17.76 4.11
CA ARG A 108 5.63 17.76 4.05
C ARG A 108 6.27 18.31 5.33
N LEU A 109 5.71 19.37 5.90
CA LEU A 109 6.18 19.93 7.16
C LEU A 109 5.96 18.95 8.32
N SER A 110 4.88 18.23 8.34
CA SER A 110 4.60 17.24 9.40
C SER A 110 5.57 16.04 9.38
N LEU A 111 6.10 15.67 8.20
CA LEU A 111 7.09 14.58 8.06
C LEU A 111 8.43 14.86 8.75
N LYS A 112 8.74 16.12 9.04
CA LYS A 112 9.93 16.48 9.81
C LYS A 112 9.83 16.05 11.28
N ASN A 113 8.62 16.02 11.83
CA ASN A 113 8.37 15.86 13.25
C ASN A 113 7.86 14.46 13.63
N TYR A 114 7.40 13.68 12.65
CA TYR A 114 6.76 12.38 12.89
C TYR A 114 7.45 11.27 12.11
N ASN A 115 7.55 10.08 12.74
CA ASN A 115 7.81 8.86 12.01
C ASN A 115 6.58 8.48 11.16
N LEU A 116 6.71 7.54 10.24
CA LEU A 116 5.61 7.14 9.34
C LEU A 116 4.37 6.65 10.11
N LEU A 117 4.55 5.92 11.24
CA LEU A 117 3.42 5.46 12.05
C LEU A 117 2.64 6.65 12.62
N ASN A 118 3.35 7.53 13.33
CA ASN A 118 2.73 8.70 13.94
C ASN A 118 2.10 9.61 12.87
N PHE A 119 2.71 9.68 11.69
CA PHE A 119 2.15 10.40 10.55
C PHE A 119 0.80 9.80 10.10
N PHE A 120 0.70 8.48 9.88
CA PHE A 120 -0.57 7.84 9.50
C PHE A 120 -1.64 8.03 10.57
N VAL A 121 -1.25 7.89 11.84
CA VAL A 121 -2.18 8.07 12.97
C VAL A 121 -2.65 9.52 13.08
N MET A 122 -1.76 10.49 12.95
CA MET A 122 -2.13 11.91 13.01
C MET A 122 -3.04 12.29 11.84
N TYR A 123 -2.75 11.78 10.64
CA TYR A 123 -3.60 12.03 9.47
C TYR A 123 -5.00 11.39 9.64
N PHE A 124 -5.07 10.18 10.20
CA PHE A 124 -6.34 9.54 10.56
C PHE A 124 -7.12 10.39 11.58
N ILE A 125 -6.48 10.86 12.64
CA ILE A 125 -7.11 11.70 13.66
C ILE A 125 -7.64 13.01 13.06
N GLU A 126 -6.87 13.71 12.25
CA GLU A 126 -7.28 14.97 11.60
C GLU A 126 -8.47 14.74 10.65
N SER A 127 -8.44 13.68 9.88
CA SER A 127 -9.53 13.27 9.01
C SER A 127 -10.79 12.97 9.81
N MET A 128 -10.68 12.17 10.88
CA MET A 128 -11.78 11.86 11.80
C MET A 128 -12.37 13.12 12.46
N GLN A 129 -11.53 13.99 13.01
CA GLN A 129 -11.99 15.25 13.65
C GLN A 129 -12.77 16.12 12.68
N THR A 130 -12.34 16.17 11.42
CA THR A 130 -13.02 16.92 10.36
C THR A 130 -14.42 16.36 10.09
N GLN A 131 -14.57 15.05 10.06
CA GLN A 131 -15.87 14.41 9.82
C GLN A 131 -16.77 14.46 11.06
N MET A 132 -16.22 14.28 12.26
CA MET A 132 -17.00 14.33 13.51
C MET A 132 -17.61 15.71 13.76
N LYS A 133 -16.98 16.81 13.32
CA LYS A 133 -17.58 18.16 13.35
C LYS A 133 -18.87 18.25 12.52
N LYS A 134 -19.02 17.42 11.49
CA LYS A 134 -20.23 17.32 10.65
C LYS A 134 -21.23 16.29 11.16
N GLY A 135 -20.94 15.65 12.29
CA GLY A 135 -21.73 14.60 12.92
C GLY A 135 -21.31 13.19 12.54
N ILE A 136 -21.70 12.22 13.38
CA ILE A 136 -21.51 10.79 13.14
C ILE A 136 -22.41 10.31 11.98
N TYR A 137 -22.06 9.21 11.37
CA TYR A 137 -22.85 8.62 10.29
C TYR A 137 -23.99 7.77 10.84
N PHE A 138 -25.18 7.93 10.28
CA PHE A 138 -26.37 7.11 10.56
C PHE A 138 -26.79 6.35 9.33
N GLU A 139 -27.29 5.14 9.54
CA GLU A 139 -27.77 4.25 8.49
C GLU A 139 -29.01 3.51 8.95
N TYR A 140 -29.92 3.17 8.03
CA TYR A 140 -31.03 2.27 8.31
C TYR A 140 -30.54 0.83 8.41
N ILE A 141 -30.60 0.26 9.62
CA ILE A 141 -30.20 -1.10 9.92
C ILE A 141 -31.45 -1.96 10.08
N ASN A 142 -31.48 -3.08 9.33
CA ASN A 142 -32.55 -4.04 9.44
C ASN A 142 -32.37 -4.86 10.73
N LYS A 143 -33.33 -4.74 11.64
CA LYS A 143 -33.37 -5.49 12.91
C LYS A 143 -34.47 -6.55 12.92
N ILE A 144 -34.18 -7.67 13.54
CA ILE A 144 -35.13 -8.74 13.80
C ILE A 144 -35.09 -9.02 15.28
N GLU A 145 -36.15 -8.62 16.02
CA GLU A 145 -36.21 -8.72 17.48
C GLU A 145 -37.56 -9.16 17.95
N ASN A 146 -37.61 -9.73 19.17
CA ASN A 146 -38.87 -10.08 19.86
C ASN A 146 -39.30 -8.90 20.74
N LEU A 147 -40.31 -8.17 20.30
CA LEU A 147 -40.80 -6.94 20.92
C LEU A 147 -42.15 -7.15 21.61
N ASN A 148 -42.41 -6.32 22.64
CA ASN A 148 -43.70 -6.27 23.31
C ASN A 148 -44.77 -5.52 22.51
N VAL A 149 -44.34 -4.72 21.52
CA VAL A 149 -45.18 -3.90 20.65
C VAL A 149 -44.82 -4.20 19.20
N MET A 150 -45.82 -4.24 18.34
CA MET A 150 -45.62 -4.45 16.90
C MET A 150 -44.82 -3.28 16.28
N ARG A 151 -43.73 -3.59 15.58
CA ARG A 151 -42.91 -2.64 14.82
C ARG A 151 -42.50 -3.22 13.48
N GLY A 152 -42.82 -2.55 12.40
CA GLY A 152 -42.52 -3.03 11.05
C GLY A 152 -43.28 -4.29 10.64
N LYS A 153 -42.61 -5.28 10.06
CA LYS A 153 -43.20 -6.52 9.56
C LYS A 153 -43.13 -7.65 10.60
N ILE A 154 -44.25 -8.28 10.88
CA ILE A 154 -44.34 -9.48 11.76
C ILE A 154 -43.83 -10.69 10.99
N LEU A 155 -42.94 -11.49 11.59
CA LEU A 155 -42.39 -12.71 11.03
C LEU A 155 -43.16 -13.93 11.59
N LEU A 156 -44.34 -14.20 11.08
CA LEU A 156 -45.22 -15.31 11.52
C LEU A 156 -44.62 -16.69 11.29
N SER A 157 -43.88 -16.88 10.21
CA SER A 157 -43.25 -18.16 9.84
C SER A 157 -42.21 -18.68 10.82
N THR A 158 -41.55 -17.77 11.53
CA THR A 158 -40.55 -18.13 12.56
C THR A 158 -41.16 -18.29 13.93
N TYR A 159 -42.30 -17.64 14.18
CA TYR A 159 -43.04 -17.73 15.43
C TYR A 159 -43.52 -19.15 15.73
N ALA A 160 -43.96 -19.87 14.68
CA ALA A 160 -44.44 -21.27 14.79
C ALA A 160 -43.33 -22.31 15.03
N LYS A 161 -42.06 -21.97 14.75
CA LYS A 161 -40.93 -22.90 14.83
C LYS A 161 -40.07 -22.77 16.09
N GLU A 162 -40.13 -21.64 16.77
CA GLU A 162 -39.30 -21.39 17.97
C GLU A 162 -40.09 -21.73 19.25
N LYS A 163 -39.84 -22.93 19.79
CA LYS A 163 -40.27 -23.29 21.15
C LYS A 163 -39.51 -22.41 22.15
N GLY A 164 -40.19 -21.44 22.77
CA GLY A 164 -39.59 -20.61 23.83
C GLY A 164 -39.80 -19.11 23.69
N ILE A 165 -40.51 -18.61 22.69
CA ILE A 165 -40.91 -17.21 22.65
C ILE A 165 -42.03 -17.01 23.70
N SER A 166 -41.82 -16.06 24.62
CA SER A 166 -42.86 -15.64 25.56
C SER A 166 -44.11 -15.24 24.76
N PRO A 167 -45.34 -15.73 25.14
CA PRO A 167 -46.57 -15.43 24.43
C PRO A 167 -46.90 -13.92 24.36
N MET A 168 -46.18 -13.08 25.14
CA MET A 168 -46.32 -11.65 25.14
C MET A 168 -45.38 -10.90 24.14
N LYS A 169 -44.50 -11.61 23.41
CA LYS A 169 -43.54 -10.95 22.47
C LYS A 169 -43.83 -11.36 21.03
N ILE A 170 -43.76 -10.36 20.16
CA ILE A 170 -43.97 -10.50 18.72
C ILE A 170 -42.64 -10.37 18.00
N ARG A 171 -42.31 -11.34 17.15
CA ARG A 171 -41.08 -11.23 16.33
C ARG A 171 -41.29 -10.28 15.16
N CYS A 172 -40.61 -9.18 15.21
CA CYS A 172 -40.73 -8.11 14.24
C CYS A 172 -39.44 -7.92 13.45
N LYS A 173 -39.59 -7.59 12.16
CA LYS A 173 -38.52 -7.11 11.28
C LYS A 173 -38.81 -5.66 10.95
N TYR A 174 -37.86 -4.79 11.29
CA TYR A 174 -38.00 -3.35 11.06
C TYR A 174 -36.65 -2.69 10.75
N ASP A 175 -36.70 -1.53 10.13
CA ASP A 175 -35.54 -0.71 9.89
C ASP A 175 -35.40 0.34 10.97
N GLU A 176 -34.20 0.42 11.56
CA GLU A 176 -33.87 1.42 12.58
C GLU A 176 -32.76 2.35 12.08
N TYR A 177 -33.01 3.66 12.16
CA TYR A 177 -31.98 4.65 11.84
C TYR A 177 -30.99 4.72 12.99
N SER A 178 -29.78 4.20 12.80
CA SER A 178 -28.84 3.93 13.89
C SER A 178 -27.42 4.36 13.54
N GLU A 179 -26.72 4.86 14.54
CA GLU A 179 -25.27 5.09 14.46
C GLU A 179 -24.45 3.82 14.66
N ASN A 180 -25.08 2.73 15.17
CA ASN A 180 -24.43 1.44 15.37
C ASN A 180 -24.35 0.64 14.08
N ASN A 181 -23.65 1.18 13.08
CA ASN A 181 -23.45 0.59 11.75
C ASN A 181 -22.00 0.15 11.54
N PHE A 182 -21.77 -0.65 10.49
CA PHE A 182 -20.45 -1.24 10.23
C PHE A 182 -19.36 -0.20 10.02
N LEU A 183 -19.64 0.92 9.33
CA LEU A 183 -18.67 2.01 9.14
C LEU A 183 -18.18 2.55 10.49
N ASN A 184 -19.09 2.92 11.38
CA ASN A 184 -18.75 3.47 12.67
C ASN A 184 -18.05 2.44 13.58
N GLN A 185 -18.45 1.16 13.50
CA GLN A 185 -17.80 0.06 14.22
C GLN A 185 -16.33 -0.11 13.80
N VAL A 186 -16.04 0.00 12.48
CA VAL A 186 -14.66 -0.03 11.95
C VAL A 186 -13.86 1.17 12.46
N LEU A 187 -14.42 2.37 12.39
CA LEU A 187 -13.75 3.60 12.85
C LEU A 187 -13.48 3.56 14.37
N LYS A 188 -14.46 3.10 15.17
CA LYS A 188 -14.29 2.90 16.62
C LYS A 188 -13.18 1.90 16.92
N LYS A 189 -13.19 0.75 16.24
CA LYS A 189 -12.18 -0.29 16.41
C LYS A 189 -10.78 0.21 16.09
N ALA A 190 -10.61 0.97 15.01
CA ALA A 190 -9.33 1.59 14.65
C ALA A 190 -8.85 2.55 15.76
N CYS A 191 -9.71 3.42 16.27
CA CYS A 191 -9.38 4.31 17.39
C CYS A 191 -8.88 3.55 18.62
N ILE A 192 -9.58 2.48 19.01
CA ILE A 192 -9.19 1.64 20.15
C ILE A 192 -7.86 0.93 19.88
N SER A 193 -7.68 0.38 18.69
CA SER A 193 -6.43 -0.30 18.32
C SER A 193 -5.22 0.62 18.37
N ILE A 194 -5.38 1.89 17.96
CA ILE A 194 -4.32 2.89 18.05
C ILE A 194 -4.05 3.26 19.52
N LEU A 195 -5.11 3.47 20.31
CA LEU A 195 -5.02 3.87 21.72
C LEU A 195 -4.20 2.85 22.55
N CYS A 196 -4.34 1.56 22.25
CA CYS A 196 -3.62 0.50 22.94
C CYS A 196 -2.11 0.44 22.59
N ARG A 197 -1.67 1.10 21.51
CA ARG A 197 -0.29 0.94 20.98
C ARG A 197 0.55 2.22 21.02
N ILE A 198 -0.07 3.37 21.13
CA ILE A 198 0.64 4.65 21.14
C ILE A 198 0.68 5.23 22.55
N ASN A 199 1.91 5.45 23.03
CA ASN A 199 2.16 5.99 24.37
C ASN A 199 2.28 7.53 24.39
N ASP A 200 1.86 8.23 23.35
CA ASP A 200 1.85 9.68 23.28
C ASP A 200 0.55 10.24 23.89
N ASN A 201 0.65 10.96 25.00
CA ASN A 201 -0.49 11.53 25.71
C ASN A 201 -1.31 12.50 24.87
N SER A 202 -0.69 13.28 23.97
CA SER A 202 -1.37 14.21 23.08
C SER A 202 -2.23 13.47 22.06
N ILE A 203 -1.66 12.41 21.45
CA ILE A 203 -2.38 11.55 20.50
C ILE A 203 -3.51 10.82 21.21
N GLN A 204 -3.25 10.23 22.38
CA GLN A 204 -4.28 9.56 23.18
C GLN A 204 -5.44 10.47 23.55
N GLY A 205 -5.17 11.72 23.94
CA GLY A 205 -6.20 12.71 24.26
C GLY A 205 -7.11 13.02 23.08
N LYS A 206 -6.54 13.18 21.89
CA LYS A 206 -7.29 13.40 20.64
C LYS A 206 -8.17 12.19 20.28
N ILE A 207 -7.66 10.98 20.43
CA ILE A 207 -8.41 9.73 20.14
C ILE A 207 -9.55 9.54 21.16
N LYS A 208 -9.31 9.77 22.44
CA LYS A 208 -10.37 9.71 23.47
C LYS A 208 -11.51 10.69 23.16
N LYS A 209 -11.18 11.90 22.68
CA LYS A 209 -12.18 12.87 22.22
C LYS A 209 -12.98 12.36 21.00
N ILE A 210 -12.34 11.66 20.05
CA ILE A 210 -13.05 11.04 18.92
C ILE A 210 -13.93 9.90 19.41
N LEU A 211 -13.45 9.05 20.32
CA LEU A 211 -14.20 7.93 20.88
C LEU A 211 -15.48 8.36 21.61
N SER A 212 -15.54 9.57 22.16
CA SER A 212 -16.77 10.09 22.79
C SER A 212 -17.96 10.21 21.83
N TYR A 213 -17.73 10.30 20.52
CA TYR A 213 -18.81 10.28 19.53
C TYR A 213 -19.38 8.87 19.27
N PHE A 214 -18.69 7.81 19.70
CA PHE A 214 -19.06 6.40 19.42
C PHE A 214 -19.60 5.67 20.65
N GLN A 215 -20.26 6.37 21.58
CA GLN A 215 -20.75 5.77 22.82
C GLN A 215 -21.75 4.64 22.57
N ASN A 216 -22.69 4.86 21.65
CA ASN A 216 -23.76 3.90 21.31
C ASN A 216 -23.36 2.98 20.12
N VAL A 217 -22.11 2.95 19.75
CA VAL A 217 -21.59 2.03 18.69
C VAL A 217 -20.96 0.83 19.37
N ASP A 218 -21.35 -0.38 18.97
CA ASP A 218 -20.80 -1.61 19.52
C ASP A 218 -19.38 -1.88 19.06
N LEU A 219 -18.60 -2.52 19.92
CA LEU A 219 -17.29 -3.04 19.54
C LEU A 219 -17.47 -4.48 19.07
N ILE A 220 -17.29 -4.70 17.77
CA ILE A 220 -17.46 -6.01 17.15
C ILE A 220 -16.14 -6.60 16.67
N TYR A 221 -16.13 -7.92 16.43
CA TYR A 221 -15.13 -8.54 15.59
C TYR A 221 -15.33 -8.10 14.14
N ILE A 222 -14.26 -7.63 13.50
CA ILE A 222 -14.32 -7.16 12.11
C ILE A 222 -13.75 -8.24 11.20
N ASP A 223 -14.61 -8.82 10.39
CA ASP A 223 -14.22 -9.78 9.38
C ASP A 223 -13.41 -9.10 8.26
N ARG A 224 -12.27 -9.73 7.89
CA ARG A 224 -11.33 -9.19 6.89
C ARG A 224 -11.99 -9.00 5.52
N LYS A 225 -12.81 -9.95 5.09
CA LYS A 225 -13.49 -9.87 3.79
C LYS A 225 -14.48 -8.71 3.77
N LYS A 226 -15.30 -8.59 4.81
CA LYS A 226 -16.26 -7.49 4.96
C LYS A 226 -15.58 -6.13 5.02
N LEU A 227 -14.40 -6.05 5.66
CA LEU A 227 -13.59 -4.84 5.70
C LEU A 227 -13.03 -4.44 4.33
N LEU A 228 -12.66 -5.42 3.49
CA LEU A 228 -12.13 -5.17 2.15
C LEU A 228 -13.23 -4.83 1.13
N ASP A 229 -14.38 -5.50 1.24
CA ASP A 229 -15.48 -5.40 0.28
C ASP A 229 -16.47 -4.25 0.56
N TYR A 230 -16.21 -3.43 1.60
CA TYR A 230 -17.11 -2.34 1.98
C TYR A 230 -17.23 -1.30 0.85
N LYS A 231 -18.49 -1.00 0.51
CA LYS A 231 -18.81 -0.05 -0.58
C LYS A 231 -19.28 1.28 -0.02
N PHE A 232 -18.82 2.35 -0.66
CA PHE A 232 -19.26 3.70 -0.35
C PHE A 232 -20.40 4.10 -1.27
N TYR A 233 -21.30 4.90 -0.70
CA TYR A 233 -22.43 5.51 -1.38
C TYR A 233 -22.40 7.02 -1.14
N LYS A 234 -23.17 7.78 -1.90
CA LYS A 234 -23.18 9.26 -1.82
C LYS A 234 -23.37 9.82 -0.40
N ASN A 235 -24.10 9.13 0.45
CA ASN A 235 -24.40 9.55 1.83
C ASN A 235 -23.25 9.30 2.83
N ASN A 236 -22.35 8.34 2.57
CA ASN A 236 -21.24 8.02 3.45
C ASN A 236 -19.85 8.27 2.84
N ASP A 237 -19.78 8.75 1.60
CA ASP A 237 -18.53 8.96 0.87
C ASP A 237 -17.56 9.91 1.58
N ARG A 238 -18.10 10.87 2.34
CA ARG A 238 -17.28 11.78 3.16
C ARG A 238 -16.36 11.08 4.18
N PHE A 239 -16.68 9.85 4.56
CA PHE A 239 -15.88 9.03 5.50
C PHE A 239 -14.88 8.13 4.79
N LYS A 240 -14.80 8.16 3.47
CA LYS A 240 -13.98 7.25 2.67
C LYS A 240 -12.50 7.29 3.09
N ASP A 241 -11.93 8.47 3.24
CA ASP A 241 -10.52 8.62 3.63
C ASP A 241 -10.28 8.09 5.05
N CYS A 242 -11.18 8.42 5.99
CA CYS A 242 -11.11 7.89 7.35
C CYS A 242 -11.17 6.36 7.37
N TYR A 243 -12.07 5.78 6.57
CA TYR A 243 -12.23 4.34 6.48
C TYR A 243 -11.03 3.65 5.84
N LEU A 244 -10.48 4.22 4.76
CA LEU A 244 -9.32 3.65 4.09
C LEU A 244 -8.09 3.63 5.00
N LEU A 245 -7.90 4.67 5.80
CA LEU A 245 -6.85 4.72 6.83
C LEU A 245 -7.13 3.74 7.97
N ALA A 246 -8.37 3.68 8.47
CA ALA A 246 -8.78 2.70 9.48
C ALA A 246 -8.56 1.27 8.97
N ARG A 247 -8.92 0.99 7.73
CA ARG A 247 -8.70 -0.30 7.07
C ARG A 247 -7.21 -0.64 6.98
N LEU A 248 -6.37 0.30 6.54
CA LEU A 248 -4.92 0.12 6.48
C LEU A 248 -4.37 -0.26 7.87
N LEU A 249 -4.74 0.49 8.90
CA LEU A 249 -4.32 0.23 10.26
C LEU A 249 -4.86 -1.12 10.76
N LEU A 250 -6.14 -1.41 10.62
CA LEU A 250 -6.76 -2.63 11.15
C LEU A 250 -6.27 -3.90 10.45
N LEU A 251 -6.08 -3.89 9.13
CA LEU A 251 -5.56 -5.05 8.40
C LEU A 251 -4.16 -5.46 8.88
N ASN A 252 -3.37 -4.49 9.29
CA ASN A 252 -2.01 -4.70 9.72
C ASN A 252 -1.86 -4.82 11.26
N LEU A 253 -2.81 -4.25 12.03
CA LEU A 253 -2.82 -4.33 13.50
C LEU A 253 -3.51 -5.59 14.04
N SER A 254 -4.36 -6.25 13.24
CA SER A 254 -5.22 -7.35 13.70
C SER A 254 -4.74 -8.75 13.33
N MET A 255 -3.51 -8.91 12.84
CA MET A 255 -3.01 -10.22 12.44
C MET A 255 -2.83 -11.23 13.59
N ASP A 256 -3.02 -10.82 14.85
CA ASP A 256 -2.96 -11.73 15.99
C ASP A 256 -4.19 -11.66 16.89
N ASN A 257 -5.03 -12.70 16.76
CA ASN A 257 -6.13 -12.99 17.67
C ASN A 257 -5.71 -13.80 18.93
N SER A 258 -4.43 -13.93 19.21
CA SER A 258 -3.98 -14.63 20.41
C SER A 258 -4.08 -13.70 21.62
N GLN A 259 -4.93 -14.05 22.53
CA GLN A 259 -5.07 -13.43 23.86
C GLN A 259 -3.68 -13.36 24.54
N ASN A 260 -3.31 -12.19 24.98
CA ASN A 260 -2.25 -11.91 25.97
C ASN A 260 -0.82 -11.57 25.55
N ASN A 261 -0.51 -11.11 24.32
CA ASN A 261 0.77 -10.42 24.15
C ASN A 261 0.67 -9.22 23.20
N GLN A 262 1.37 -8.12 23.51
CA GLN A 262 1.59 -6.98 22.64
C GLN A 262 2.44 -7.43 21.45
N GLU A 263 1.79 -8.07 20.46
CA GLU A 263 2.51 -8.63 19.33
C GLU A 263 2.77 -7.54 18.28
N ALA A 264 3.85 -7.75 17.52
CA ALA A 264 4.31 -6.87 16.48
C ALA A 264 3.27 -6.68 15.37
N PHE A 265 3.27 -5.53 14.72
CA PHE A 265 2.51 -5.29 13.50
C PHE A 265 3.38 -4.65 12.43
N SER A 266 3.00 -4.79 11.17
CA SER A 266 3.73 -4.17 10.08
C SER A 266 2.79 -3.60 9.01
N ILE A 267 3.20 -2.49 8.43
CA ILE A 267 2.63 -1.94 7.19
C ILE A 267 3.75 -1.95 6.17
N LEU A 268 3.80 -2.97 5.34
CA LEU A 268 4.87 -3.18 4.37
C LEU A 268 4.32 -3.16 2.94
N PHE A 269 5.09 -2.58 2.04
CA PHE A 269 4.80 -2.50 0.61
C PHE A 269 5.98 -3.05 -0.19
N GLU A 270 5.72 -3.86 -1.20
CA GLU A 270 6.73 -4.31 -2.13
C GLU A 270 7.11 -3.16 -3.06
N ILE A 271 8.33 -2.65 -2.92
CA ILE A 271 8.74 -1.41 -3.58
C ILE A 271 8.85 -1.55 -5.11
N ASN A 272 9.22 -2.72 -5.63
CA ASN A 272 9.28 -2.93 -7.07
C ASN A 272 7.90 -2.77 -7.70
N THR A 273 6.90 -3.46 -7.16
CA THR A 273 5.49 -3.36 -7.61
C THR A 273 4.94 -1.94 -7.42
N LEU A 274 5.28 -1.29 -6.30
CA LEU A 274 4.86 0.08 -6.04
C LEU A 274 5.45 1.07 -7.05
N TYR A 275 6.72 0.91 -7.41
CA TYR A 275 7.38 1.75 -8.40
C TYR A 275 6.82 1.54 -9.80
N GLU A 276 6.60 0.28 -10.20
CA GLU A 276 5.96 -0.09 -11.45
C GLU A 276 4.55 0.54 -11.60
N GLU A 277 3.69 0.38 -10.57
CA GLU A 277 2.37 1.00 -10.54
C GLU A 277 2.46 2.54 -10.61
N TYR A 278 3.37 3.13 -9.84
CA TYR A 278 3.59 4.57 -9.81
C TYR A 278 3.95 5.14 -11.18
N ILE A 279 4.95 4.55 -11.84
CA ILE A 279 5.37 4.95 -13.18
C ILE A 279 4.26 4.72 -14.20
N GLY A 280 3.56 3.58 -14.11
CA GLY A 280 2.44 3.27 -15.00
C GLY A 280 1.33 4.33 -14.95
N ILE A 281 0.93 4.75 -13.73
CA ILE A 281 -0.08 5.80 -13.55
C ILE A 281 0.40 7.15 -14.08
N LEU A 282 1.64 7.53 -13.81
CA LEU A 282 2.19 8.79 -14.30
C LEU A 282 2.26 8.83 -15.83
N ILE A 283 2.78 7.78 -16.44
CA ILE A 283 2.88 7.70 -17.90
C ILE A 283 1.48 7.72 -18.53
N LYS A 284 0.56 6.94 -17.99
CA LYS A 284 -0.83 6.92 -18.45
C LYS A 284 -1.46 8.31 -18.42
N SER A 285 -1.23 9.08 -17.37
CA SER A 285 -1.78 10.44 -17.23
C SER A 285 -1.22 11.45 -18.24
N ILE A 286 -0.04 11.18 -18.82
CA ILE A 286 0.64 12.05 -19.77
C ILE A 286 0.42 11.58 -21.23
N TRP A 287 0.41 10.25 -21.42
CA TRP A 287 0.38 9.64 -22.75
C TRP A 287 -1.02 9.50 -23.33
N ASP A 288 -1.99 9.09 -22.52
CA ASP A 288 -3.31 8.74 -23.00
C ASP A 288 -4.08 9.94 -23.57
N ASN A 289 -4.60 9.78 -24.78
CA ASN A 289 -5.48 10.72 -25.47
C ASN A 289 -6.30 9.97 -26.54
N SER A 290 -6.98 10.71 -27.44
CA SER A 290 -7.84 10.10 -28.50
C SER A 290 -7.09 9.17 -29.47
N PHE A 291 -5.75 9.26 -29.55
CA PHE A 291 -4.93 8.49 -30.48
C PHE A 291 -3.81 7.70 -29.82
N ARG A 292 -3.75 7.70 -28.50
CA ARG A 292 -2.66 7.06 -27.73
C ARG A 292 -3.21 6.38 -26.51
N GLU A 293 -2.80 5.14 -26.32
CA GLU A 293 -3.26 4.28 -25.22
C GLU A 293 -2.08 3.66 -24.46
N THR A 294 -2.26 3.47 -23.17
CA THR A 294 -1.30 2.82 -22.28
C THR A 294 -1.87 1.50 -21.78
N TYR A 295 -1.17 0.41 -22.03
CA TYR A 295 -1.45 -0.91 -21.47
C TYR A 295 -0.44 -1.22 -20.36
N ILE A 296 -0.95 -1.52 -19.18
CA ILE A 296 -0.12 -1.88 -18.02
C ILE A 296 -0.12 -3.40 -17.90
N GLN A 297 1.08 -3.99 -17.77
CA GLN A 297 1.29 -5.43 -17.63
C GLN A 297 0.65 -6.24 -18.78
N ASP A 298 0.91 -5.84 -20.01
CA ASP A 298 0.38 -6.52 -21.18
C ASP A 298 0.81 -7.99 -21.25
N LYS A 299 -0.12 -8.86 -21.63
CA LYS A 299 0.07 -10.31 -21.74
C LYS A 299 -0.28 -10.85 -23.12
N SER A 300 -0.37 -9.97 -24.09
CA SER A 300 -0.82 -10.32 -25.45
C SER A 300 0.19 -11.15 -26.22
N LYS A 301 1.49 -11.04 -25.89
CA LYS A 301 2.58 -11.67 -26.63
C LYS A 301 3.22 -12.84 -25.84
N PHE A 302 3.84 -13.75 -26.58
CA PHE A 302 4.53 -14.93 -26.05
C PHE A 302 5.79 -15.19 -26.88
N LEU A 303 6.79 -15.86 -26.29
CA LEU A 303 8.05 -16.16 -26.97
C LEU A 303 7.97 -17.38 -27.86
N LEU A 304 7.34 -18.45 -27.38
CA LEU A 304 7.37 -19.73 -28.06
C LEU A 304 5.96 -20.30 -28.25
N LYS A 305 5.74 -20.93 -29.39
CA LYS A 305 4.56 -21.73 -29.71
C LYS A 305 5.02 -23.14 -30.04
N ASN A 306 4.46 -24.13 -29.37
CA ASN A 306 4.73 -25.52 -29.67
C ASN A 306 4.10 -25.88 -31.03
N GLU A 307 4.87 -26.35 -31.96
CA GLU A 307 4.41 -26.66 -33.32
C GLU A 307 3.40 -27.82 -33.39
N GLN A 308 3.56 -28.82 -32.50
CA GLN A 308 2.68 -29.98 -32.48
C GLN A 308 1.35 -29.74 -31.81
N THR A 309 1.37 -29.01 -30.66
CA THR A 309 0.19 -28.79 -29.83
C THR A 309 -0.46 -27.45 -30.04
N GLY A 310 0.18 -26.53 -30.73
CA GLY A 310 -0.25 -25.12 -30.87
C GLY A 310 -0.19 -24.30 -29.58
N LYS A 311 0.29 -24.91 -28.48
CA LYS A 311 0.29 -24.26 -27.15
C LYS A 311 1.31 -23.13 -27.10
N LYS A 312 0.87 -21.94 -26.66
CA LYS A 312 1.70 -20.78 -26.42
C LYS A 312 2.41 -20.92 -25.07
N ASN A 313 3.73 -20.69 -25.05
CA ASN A 313 4.55 -20.79 -23.84
C ASN A 313 5.40 -19.54 -23.69
N PHE A 314 5.79 -19.25 -22.45
CA PHE A 314 6.59 -18.08 -22.07
C PHE A 314 5.90 -16.77 -22.46
N ASN A 315 4.76 -16.49 -21.81
CA ASN A 315 4.07 -15.22 -21.99
C ASN A 315 4.99 -14.07 -21.57
N LEU A 316 5.09 -13.09 -22.45
CA LEU A 316 5.78 -11.84 -22.16
C LEU A 316 4.86 -10.97 -21.32
N ARG A 317 5.47 -10.19 -20.41
CA ARG A 317 4.75 -9.30 -19.53
C ARG A 317 5.56 -8.04 -19.28
N PRO A 318 5.67 -7.14 -20.28
CA PRO A 318 6.27 -5.85 -20.07
C PRO A 318 5.41 -5.01 -19.10
N ASP A 319 6.06 -4.17 -18.30
CA ASP A 319 5.38 -3.35 -17.31
C ASP A 319 4.39 -2.39 -17.98
N ILE A 320 4.82 -1.73 -19.06
CA ILE A 320 4.04 -0.73 -19.77
C ILE A 320 4.27 -0.86 -21.27
N VAL A 321 3.17 -0.85 -22.04
CA VAL A 321 3.20 -0.75 -23.50
C VAL A 321 2.42 0.49 -23.90
N LEU A 322 3.07 1.37 -24.63
CA LEU A 322 2.49 2.60 -25.17
C LEU A 322 2.15 2.38 -26.64
N TYR A 323 0.91 2.62 -26.99
CA TYR A 323 0.39 2.53 -28.33
C TYR A 323 0.15 3.91 -28.93
N ASP A 324 0.67 4.16 -30.13
CA ASP A 324 0.29 5.32 -30.95
C ASP A 324 -0.52 4.83 -32.14
N LEU A 325 -1.84 4.97 -32.07
CA LEU A 325 -2.78 4.50 -33.09
C LEU A 325 -2.64 5.25 -34.42
N LYS A 326 -2.17 6.51 -34.38
CA LYS A 326 -2.00 7.33 -35.57
C LYS A 326 -0.78 6.93 -36.39
N ASN A 327 0.30 6.56 -35.72
CA ASN A 327 1.58 6.24 -36.34
C ASN A 327 1.86 4.74 -36.34
N GLU A 328 0.93 3.94 -35.85
CA GLU A 328 0.99 2.47 -35.81
C GLU A 328 2.30 1.94 -35.20
N TYR A 329 2.78 2.52 -34.10
CA TYR A 329 3.96 2.03 -33.42
C TYR A 329 3.75 1.85 -31.92
N GLU A 330 4.58 1.00 -31.35
CA GLU A 330 4.62 0.68 -29.93
C GLU A 330 5.93 1.14 -29.30
N ILE A 331 5.85 1.56 -28.03
CA ILE A 331 7.01 1.75 -27.16
C ILE A 331 6.81 0.88 -25.92
N ILE A 332 7.81 0.07 -25.61
CA ILE A 332 7.78 -0.80 -24.43
C ILE A 332 8.62 -0.17 -23.34
N ILE A 333 8.10 -0.16 -22.11
CA ILE A 333 8.82 0.33 -20.95
C ILE A 333 8.81 -0.76 -19.88
N ASP A 334 9.98 -1.04 -19.36
CA ASP A 334 10.17 -1.96 -18.24
C ASP A 334 10.90 -1.21 -17.11
N THR A 335 10.33 -1.23 -15.93
CA THR A 335 10.80 -0.45 -14.79
C THR A 335 11.68 -1.31 -13.89
N LYS A 336 12.78 -0.76 -13.40
CA LYS A 336 13.69 -1.48 -12.53
C LYS A 336 14.03 -0.64 -11.29
N TRP A 337 13.60 -1.09 -10.13
CA TRP A 337 13.94 -0.46 -8.85
C TRP A 337 15.37 -0.84 -8.43
N LYS A 338 16.34 -0.28 -9.10
CA LYS A 338 17.77 -0.49 -8.83
C LYS A 338 18.48 0.85 -8.88
N ALA A 339 19.38 1.12 -7.94
CA ALA A 339 20.31 2.24 -8.11
C ALA A 339 21.36 1.85 -9.14
N ILE A 340 21.58 2.72 -10.10
CA ILE A 340 22.71 2.62 -11.03
C ILE A 340 23.70 3.67 -10.57
N GLU A 341 24.90 3.22 -10.19
CA GLU A 341 26.03 4.12 -9.96
C GLU A 341 26.53 4.60 -11.32
N VAL A 342 26.51 5.91 -11.51
CA VAL A 342 26.92 6.58 -12.75
C VAL A 342 28.41 6.85 -12.70
N ASP A 343 29.22 5.84 -12.45
CA ASP A 343 30.64 5.89 -12.77
C ASP A 343 30.86 5.36 -14.17
N SER A 344 31.91 5.80 -14.84
CA SER A 344 32.28 5.69 -16.25
C SER A 344 32.00 4.35 -16.99
N ASN A 345 31.47 3.34 -16.29
CA ASN A 345 30.97 2.08 -16.82
C ASN A 345 29.61 1.75 -16.19
N VAL A 346 28.52 2.15 -16.85
CA VAL A 346 27.16 1.78 -16.46
C VAL A 346 26.97 0.30 -16.68
N PHE A 347 27.04 -0.49 -15.62
CA PHE A 347 26.83 -1.94 -15.69
C PHE A 347 25.34 -2.28 -15.67
N TYR A 348 24.73 -2.36 -16.84
CA TYR A 348 23.42 -3.01 -16.98
C TYR A 348 23.56 -4.52 -16.79
N ARG A 349 22.64 -5.14 -16.08
CA ARG A 349 22.65 -6.59 -15.98
C ARG A 349 22.28 -7.19 -17.34
N SER A 350 23.07 -8.14 -17.81
CA SER A 350 22.80 -8.84 -19.07
C SER A 350 21.38 -9.42 -19.12
N SER A 351 20.85 -9.89 -17.98
CA SER A 351 19.47 -10.38 -17.87
C SER A 351 18.42 -9.33 -18.22
N ASP A 352 18.63 -8.07 -17.81
CA ASP A 352 17.67 -6.98 -18.08
C ASP A 352 17.72 -6.67 -19.61
N ILE A 353 18.89 -6.68 -20.22
CA ILE A 353 19.05 -6.47 -21.67
C ILE A 353 18.44 -7.63 -22.48
N TYR A 354 18.63 -8.89 -22.06
CA TYR A 354 18.01 -10.03 -22.72
C TYR A 354 16.48 -9.98 -22.64
N GLN A 355 15.94 -9.53 -21.54
CA GLN A 355 14.50 -9.30 -21.38
C GLN A 355 14.01 -8.24 -22.38
N MET A 356 14.72 -7.11 -22.50
CA MET A 356 14.38 -6.07 -23.47
C MET A 356 14.47 -6.56 -24.92
N TYR A 357 15.48 -7.35 -25.22
CA TYR A 357 15.62 -7.96 -26.54
C TYR A 357 14.44 -8.89 -26.85
N ALA A 358 14.01 -9.71 -25.90
CA ALA A 358 12.84 -10.56 -26.05
C ALA A 358 11.55 -9.75 -26.30
N TYR A 359 11.37 -8.64 -25.58
CA TYR A 359 10.21 -7.77 -25.79
C TYR A 359 10.22 -7.12 -27.17
N ILE A 360 11.32 -6.46 -27.55
CA ILE A 360 11.36 -5.68 -28.80
C ILE A 360 11.29 -6.58 -30.04
N THR A 361 11.69 -7.84 -29.93
CA THR A 361 11.58 -8.82 -31.03
C THR A 361 10.18 -9.40 -31.16
N ALA A 362 9.46 -9.61 -30.05
CA ALA A 362 8.12 -10.17 -30.06
C ALA A 362 7.02 -9.16 -30.40
N TYR A 363 7.26 -7.88 -30.14
CA TYR A 363 6.37 -6.79 -30.52
C TYR A 363 6.82 -6.21 -31.87
N GLU A 364 6.17 -6.63 -32.93
CA GLU A 364 6.61 -6.31 -34.31
C GLU A 364 6.65 -4.80 -34.58
N ASN A 365 5.67 -4.06 -34.09
CA ASN A 365 5.54 -2.61 -34.23
C ASN A 365 6.35 -1.81 -33.21
N ALA A 366 7.05 -2.49 -32.28
CA ALA A 366 7.87 -1.80 -31.30
C ALA A 366 9.11 -1.20 -31.95
N LYS A 367 9.22 0.13 -31.83
CA LYS A 367 10.39 0.88 -32.31
C LYS A 367 11.42 1.09 -31.18
N ARG A 368 10.94 1.19 -29.94
CA ARG A 368 11.79 1.44 -28.76
C ARG A 368 11.38 0.54 -27.60
N CYS A 369 12.38 0.07 -26.89
CA CYS A 369 12.23 -0.61 -25.63
C CYS A 369 13.06 0.13 -24.58
N ILE A 370 12.42 0.60 -23.51
CA ILE A 370 12.99 1.51 -22.53
C ILE A 370 13.13 0.79 -21.19
N LEU A 371 14.36 0.67 -20.69
CA LEU A 371 14.63 0.34 -19.29
C LEU A 371 14.60 1.62 -18.47
N LEU A 372 13.69 1.71 -17.53
CA LEU A 372 13.50 2.89 -16.71
C LEU A 372 13.96 2.63 -15.27
N TYR A 373 15.03 3.30 -14.91
CA TYR A 373 15.61 3.26 -13.56
C TYR A 373 15.30 4.54 -12.81
N PRO A 374 15.13 4.49 -11.49
CA PRO A 374 15.06 5.69 -10.68
C PRO A 374 16.43 6.36 -10.60
N CYS A 375 16.46 7.68 -10.75
CA CYS A 375 17.67 8.49 -10.65
C CYS A 375 17.53 9.55 -9.56
N ILE A 376 18.64 9.82 -8.89
CA ILE A 376 18.71 10.76 -7.78
C ILE A 376 19.44 12.06 -8.21
N GLN A 377 20.30 11.97 -9.20
CA GLN A 377 21.08 13.10 -9.71
C GLN A 377 20.39 13.72 -10.93
N LYS A 378 20.48 15.05 -11.06
CA LYS A 378 19.94 15.79 -12.21
C LYS A 378 20.73 15.59 -13.51
N ASP A 379 21.90 15.02 -13.45
CA ASP A 379 22.73 14.77 -14.63
C ASP A 379 22.19 13.56 -15.39
N LYS A 380 21.65 13.86 -16.55
CA LYS A 380 20.96 12.92 -17.42
C LYS A 380 21.97 12.01 -18.12
N ASN A 381 22.20 10.83 -17.59
CA ASN A 381 22.83 9.78 -18.35
C ASN A 381 21.77 8.95 -19.09
N TYR A 382 21.76 9.18 -20.38
CA TYR A 382 20.93 8.49 -21.35
C TYR A 382 21.84 7.64 -22.23
N SER A 383 21.51 6.36 -22.32
CA SER A 383 22.22 5.44 -23.24
C SER A 383 21.21 4.83 -24.18
N SER A 384 21.52 4.87 -25.47
CA SER A 384 20.68 4.28 -26.50
C SER A 384 21.52 3.33 -27.37
N TRP A 385 21.02 2.13 -27.58
CA TRP A 385 21.65 1.12 -28.42
C TRP A 385 20.74 0.71 -29.56
N LYS A 386 21.29 0.67 -30.75
CA LYS A 386 20.62 0.14 -31.93
C LYS A 386 20.76 -1.37 -31.97
N LEU A 387 19.69 -2.08 -32.28
CA LEU A 387 19.76 -3.51 -32.53
C LEU A 387 20.57 -3.82 -33.82
N SER A 388 21.01 -5.08 -33.93
CA SER A 388 21.72 -5.57 -35.09
C SER A 388 20.94 -5.34 -36.40
N GLU A 389 21.64 -5.46 -37.55
CA GLU A 389 21.07 -5.14 -38.88
C GLU A 389 19.79 -5.90 -39.23
N SER A 390 19.57 -7.07 -38.64
CA SER A 390 18.35 -7.87 -38.81
C SER A 390 17.10 -7.16 -38.27
N PHE A 391 17.25 -6.18 -37.37
CA PHE A 391 16.18 -5.44 -36.72
C PHE A 391 16.32 -3.91 -36.95
N LYS A 392 16.39 -3.53 -38.22
CA LYS A 392 16.56 -2.13 -38.63
C LYS A 392 15.51 -1.21 -37.99
N GLY A 393 15.96 -0.12 -37.38
CA GLY A 393 15.11 0.92 -36.81
C GLY A 393 14.55 0.61 -35.41
N LYS A 394 15.03 -0.44 -34.75
CA LYS A 394 14.68 -0.78 -33.35
C LYS A 394 15.80 -0.39 -32.39
N PHE A 395 15.44 0.15 -31.23
CA PHE A 395 16.37 0.68 -30.23
C PHE A 395 16.02 0.16 -28.83
N ILE A 396 17.07 -0.06 -28.03
CA ILE A 396 16.95 -0.26 -26.58
C ILE A 396 17.57 0.95 -25.89
N ASP A 397 16.76 1.62 -25.10
CA ASP A 397 17.14 2.84 -24.39
C ASP A 397 17.18 2.56 -22.89
N CYS A 398 18.16 3.11 -22.18
CA CYS A 398 18.15 3.12 -20.73
C CYS A 398 18.02 4.56 -20.25
N LEU A 399 16.95 4.81 -19.52
CA LEU A 399 16.62 6.12 -19.00
C LEU A 399 16.69 6.12 -17.47
N LEU A 400 17.21 7.22 -16.95
CA LEU A 400 17.18 7.52 -15.53
C LEU A 400 16.06 8.52 -15.27
N TYR A 401 15.09 8.12 -14.47
CA TYR A 401 13.94 8.96 -14.12
C TYR A 401 14.16 9.62 -12.76
N THR A 402 14.21 10.93 -12.75
CA THR A 402 14.13 11.74 -11.52
C THR A 402 12.67 12.06 -11.25
N SER A 403 12.17 11.74 -10.05
CA SER A 403 10.85 12.23 -9.65
C SER A 403 10.79 13.75 -9.82
N PRO A 404 9.80 14.30 -10.54
CA PRO A 404 9.69 15.74 -10.72
C PRO A 404 9.57 16.40 -9.34
N SER A 405 10.39 17.40 -9.09
CA SER A 405 10.20 18.25 -7.93
C SER A 405 8.84 18.94 -8.06
N PRO A 406 8.09 19.11 -6.96
CA PRO A 406 6.82 19.84 -6.99
C PRO A 406 6.90 21.26 -7.54
N ARG A 407 8.11 21.82 -7.65
CA ARG A 407 8.37 23.11 -8.27
C ARG A 407 8.36 23.10 -9.80
N ASP A 408 8.42 21.91 -10.41
CA ASP A 408 8.50 21.78 -11.87
C ASP A 408 7.11 21.65 -12.52
N ARG A 409 6.03 21.81 -11.75
CA ARG A 409 4.64 21.94 -12.23
C ARG A 409 4.22 23.41 -12.14
N GLY A 410 4.84 24.26 -12.92
CA GLY A 410 4.39 25.61 -13.22
C GLY A 410 3.48 25.59 -14.45
#